data_3a3162c986911ba1af4491dc7791cc66
#
_entry.id   3a3162c986911ba1af4491dc7791cc66
#
_cell.length_a   1.000
_cell.length_b   1.000
_cell.length_c   1.000
_cell.angle_alpha   90.00
_cell.angle_beta   90.00
_cell.angle_gamma   90.00
#
_symmetry.space_group_name_H-M   'P 1'
#
loop_
_entity.id
_entity.type
_entity.pdbx_description
1 polymer ?
#
loop_
_entity_poly.entity_id
_entity_poly.type
_entity_poly.pdbx_seq_one_letter_code
_entity_poly.pdbx_strand_id
1 'polypeptide(L)'
;VSVPYNDGISLARAAGPGWHAMTNAEWAAIALLCYSQGYSPRGNTKWGLSSDNISEKGRRADGKTAGVESGTGLTLTGSGPVGWRHNRDYAGIADLAGNIWEQVTGVRFCGGELQIMTNNNAAMGSIDHSLLSTAWKAVSGVDGSLLIPTGTGTAGTDSWVPTTINSVRIDTSGTGNYTVIYGENTLFTSARNPGTTPVSDTALMVLRRLMLFPLAGLVSDDSLSYSRGGEVMALRGGAYSNGAGGGINALLANRGRTSVGQANSGVRPVYYKP
;
A
#
# COMPACT_ATOMS: atom_id res chain seq x y z
N VAL A 1 -2.19 6.51 -14.66
CA VAL A 1 -0.79 6.19 -14.30
C VAL A 1 0.03 7.48 -14.22
N SER A 2 1.16 7.42 -13.50
CA SER A 2 2.12 8.54 -13.39
C SER A 2 1.54 9.83 -12.80
N VAL A 3 0.68 9.72 -11.79
CA VAL A 3 0.10 10.88 -11.11
C VAL A 3 0.64 11.02 -9.69
N PRO A 4 0.93 12.25 -9.21
CA PRO A 4 1.21 12.51 -7.80
C PRO A 4 0.05 12.12 -6.89
N TYR A 5 0.33 11.92 -5.60
CA TYR A 5 -0.69 11.47 -4.62
C TYR A 5 -1.91 12.40 -4.57
N ASN A 6 -1.70 13.71 -4.49
CA ASN A 6 -2.80 14.66 -4.43
C ASN A 6 -3.64 14.69 -5.71
N ASP A 7 -2.98 14.58 -6.86
CA ASP A 7 -3.67 14.55 -8.16
C ASP A 7 -4.49 13.27 -8.31
N GLY A 8 -3.98 12.14 -7.82
CA GLY A 8 -4.71 10.88 -7.77
C GLY A 8 -6.01 10.98 -6.98
N ILE A 9 -5.98 11.64 -5.81
CA ILE A 9 -7.17 11.90 -5.00
C ILE A 9 -8.15 12.79 -5.74
N SER A 10 -7.66 13.88 -6.33
CA SER A 10 -8.49 14.86 -7.05
C SER A 10 -9.16 14.23 -8.27
N LEU A 11 -8.43 13.42 -9.04
CA LEU A 11 -8.96 12.72 -10.21
C LEU A 11 -10.04 11.71 -9.82
N ALA A 12 -9.85 10.96 -8.73
CA ALA A 12 -10.85 10.01 -8.28
C ALA A 12 -12.13 10.73 -7.82
N ARG A 13 -12.01 11.81 -7.06
CA ARG A 13 -13.14 12.62 -6.58
C ARG A 13 -13.89 13.35 -7.71
N ALA A 14 -13.20 13.69 -8.78
CA ALA A 14 -13.81 14.33 -9.95
C ALA A 14 -14.85 13.46 -10.66
N ALA A 15 -14.88 12.14 -10.41
CA ALA A 15 -15.91 11.25 -10.94
C ALA A 15 -17.31 11.46 -10.27
N GLY A 16 -17.37 12.18 -9.14
CA GLY A 16 -18.62 12.56 -8.48
C GLY A 16 -18.71 12.16 -7.01
N PRO A 17 -19.82 12.45 -6.34
CA PRO A 17 -20.04 12.10 -4.94
C PRO A 17 -19.90 10.59 -4.70
N GLY A 18 -19.22 10.20 -3.63
CA GLY A 18 -18.92 8.80 -3.29
C GLY A 18 -17.69 8.23 -3.97
N TRP A 19 -17.16 8.87 -5.02
CA TRP A 19 -15.90 8.46 -5.63
C TRP A 19 -14.69 8.95 -4.86
N HIS A 20 -13.73 8.08 -4.64
CA HIS A 20 -12.48 8.39 -3.95
C HIS A 20 -11.34 7.50 -4.44
N ALA A 21 -10.11 7.88 -4.15
CA ALA A 21 -8.95 7.02 -4.37
C ALA A 21 -8.95 5.91 -3.32
N MET A 22 -8.72 4.66 -3.73
CA MET A 22 -8.72 3.49 -2.84
C MET A 22 -7.91 3.74 -1.58
N THR A 23 -8.48 3.43 -0.42
CA THR A 23 -7.78 3.57 0.85
C THR A 23 -6.99 2.31 1.20
N ASN A 24 -5.99 2.45 2.07
CA ASN A 24 -5.28 1.28 2.58
C ASN A 24 -6.20 0.38 3.44
N ALA A 25 -7.20 0.94 4.11
CA ALA A 25 -8.16 0.15 4.88
C ALA A 25 -9.03 -0.73 3.97
N GLU A 26 -9.49 -0.21 2.84
CA GLU A 26 -10.23 -0.98 1.83
C GLU A 26 -9.36 -2.06 1.19
N TRP A 27 -8.12 -1.70 0.82
CA TRP A 27 -7.16 -2.68 0.33
C TRP A 27 -6.95 -3.82 1.32
N ALA A 28 -6.70 -3.48 2.59
CA ALA A 28 -6.50 -4.45 3.65
C ALA A 28 -7.74 -5.34 3.87
N ALA A 29 -8.94 -4.77 3.82
CA ALA A 29 -10.19 -5.54 3.95
C ALA A 29 -10.31 -6.59 2.83
N ILE A 30 -9.98 -6.24 1.58
CA ILE A 30 -9.99 -7.18 0.45
C ILE A 30 -8.91 -8.24 0.63
N ALA A 31 -7.70 -7.87 1.04
CA ALA A 31 -6.62 -8.83 1.30
C ALA A 31 -7.01 -9.84 2.40
N LEU A 32 -7.56 -9.35 3.51
CA LEU A 32 -8.04 -10.20 4.60
C LEU A 32 -9.18 -11.11 4.17
N LEU A 33 -10.09 -10.63 3.31
CA LEU A 33 -11.14 -11.46 2.71
C LEU A 33 -10.53 -12.59 1.88
N CYS A 34 -9.55 -12.29 1.02
CA CYS A 34 -8.84 -13.30 0.25
C CYS A 34 -8.20 -14.36 1.16
N TYR A 35 -7.55 -13.95 2.24
CA TYR A 35 -6.98 -14.88 3.22
C TYR A 35 -8.02 -15.75 3.90
N SER A 36 -9.16 -15.18 4.31
CA SER A 36 -10.21 -15.94 4.93
C SER A 36 -10.79 -17.04 4.03
N GLN A 37 -10.63 -16.86 2.72
CA GLN A 37 -11.02 -17.81 1.68
C GLN A 37 -9.89 -18.76 1.26
N GLY A 38 -8.70 -18.65 1.89
CA GLY A 38 -7.52 -19.43 1.50
C GLY A 38 -7.04 -19.15 0.10
N TYR A 39 -7.15 -17.89 -0.37
CA TYR A 39 -6.84 -17.50 -1.72
C TYR A 39 -6.00 -16.21 -1.77
N SER A 40 -5.01 -16.20 -2.67
CA SER A 40 -4.29 -14.98 -3.06
C SER A 40 -4.47 -14.76 -4.57
N PRO A 41 -4.99 -13.60 -5.00
CA PRO A 41 -5.16 -13.34 -6.44
C PRO A 41 -3.78 -13.23 -7.10
N ARG A 42 -3.65 -13.85 -8.26
CA ARG A 42 -2.50 -13.64 -9.16
C ARG A 42 -2.74 -12.42 -10.04
N GLY A 43 -1.75 -12.05 -10.83
CA GLY A 43 -1.88 -10.87 -11.71
C GLY A 43 -0.75 -10.74 -12.72
N ASN A 44 -0.74 -9.63 -13.42
CA ASN A 44 0.31 -9.27 -14.35
C ASN A 44 1.60 -8.87 -13.59
N THR A 45 2.45 -9.83 -13.31
CA THR A 45 3.73 -9.62 -12.63
C THR A 45 4.94 -9.84 -13.54
N LYS A 46 4.71 -10.36 -14.74
CA LYS A 46 5.76 -10.67 -15.72
C LYS A 46 5.35 -10.27 -17.14
N TRP A 47 5.34 -8.95 -17.41
CA TRP A 47 5.15 -8.38 -18.75
C TRP A 47 3.91 -8.94 -19.49
N GLY A 48 2.77 -8.98 -18.82
CA GLY A 48 1.52 -9.51 -19.37
C GLY A 48 1.21 -10.94 -18.94
N LEU A 49 2.13 -11.61 -18.24
CA LEU A 49 1.95 -12.93 -17.63
C LEU A 49 1.89 -12.84 -16.10
N SER A 50 1.38 -13.89 -15.44
CA SER A 50 1.65 -14.14 -14.04
C SER A 50 2.98 -14.88 -13.87
N SER A 51 3.85 -14.42 -12.94
CA SER A 51 5.07 -15.16 -12.57
C SER A 51 4.76 -16.50 -11.92
N ASP A 52 3.64 -16.59 -11.19
CA ASP A 52 3.23 -17.78 -10.46
C ASP A 52 2.57 -18.83 -11.36
N ASN A 53 2.05 -18.37 -12.50
CA ASN A 53 1.46 -19.25 -13.52
C ASN A 53 1.59 -18.63 -14.90
N ILE A 54 2.65 -18.98 -15.60
CA ILE A 54 2.98 -18.43 -16.92
C ILE A 54 1.99 -18.78 -18.04
N SER A 55 1.05 -19.69 -17.80
CA SER A 55 -0.06 -19.95 -18.74
C SER A 55 -1.14 -18.87 -18.67
N GLU A 56 -1.20 -18.13 -17.55
CA GLU A 56 -2.14 -17.03 -17.36
C GLU A 56 -1.58 -15.75 -17.96
N LYS A 57 -2.38 -15.11 -18.80
CA LYS A 57 -2.00 -13.89 -19.50
C LYS A 57 -3.15 -12.90 -19.61
N GLY A 58 -2.80 -11.63 -19.57
CA GLY A 58 -3.68 -10.52 -19.88
C GLY A 58 -3.34 -9.90 -21.25
N ARG A 59 -4.26 -9.12 -21.78
CA ARG A 59 -4.05 -8.37 -23.02
C ARG A 59 -3.23 -7.13 -22.75
N ARG A 60 -2.03 -7.04 -23.30
CA ARG A 60 -1.15 -5.89 -23.13
C ARG A 60 -1.71 -4.64 -23.83
N ALA A 61 -1.56 -3.50 -23.15
CA ALA A 61 -2.01 -2.19 -23.65
C ALA A 61 -1.19 -1.70 -24.86
N ASP A 62 0.08 -2.12 -24.97
CA ASP A 62 0.97 -1.78 -26.07
C ASP A 62 0.88 -2.73 -27.27
N GLY A 63 -0.07 -3.67 -27.26
CA GLY A 63 -0.32 -4.64 -28.33
C GLY A 63 0.72 -5.75 -28.47
N LYS A 64 1.78 -5.76 -27.63
CA LYS A 64 2.81 -6.81 -27.69
C LYS A 64 2.32 -8.12 -27.09
N THR A 65 2.99 -9.20 -27.46
CA THR A 65 2.75 -10.52 -26.90
C THR A 65 3.11 -10.53 -25.40
N ALA A 66 2.26 -11.15 -24.58
CA ALA A 66 2.54 -11.34 -23.16
C ALA A 66 3.85 -12.13 -22.97
N GLY A 67 4.67 -11.71 -21.99
CA GLY A 67 6.00 -12.26 -21.71
C GLY A 67 7.14 -11.61 -22.48
N VAL A 68 6.88 -10.75 -23.46
CA VAL A 68 7.94 -9.99 -24.16
C VAL A 68 8.40 -8.83 -23.28
N GLU A 69 9.62 -8.89 -22.78
CA GLU A 69 10.18 -7.92 -21.82
C GLU A 69 10.65 -6.63 -22.52
N SER A 70 9.73 -5.96 -23.19
CA SER A 70 9.95 -4.66 -23.84
C SER A 70 8.66 -3.85 -23.90
N GLY A 71 8.77 -2.54 -24.03
CA GLY A 71 7.61 -1.63 -24.01
C GLY A 71 7.09 -1.40 -22.59
N THR A 72 5.79 -1.21 -22.44
CA THR A 72 5.16 -0.87 -21.15
C THR A 72 4.51 -2.10 -20.54
N GLY A 73 4.75 -3.25 -20.64
CA GLY A 73 4.23 -4.46 -20.00
C GLY A 73 2.83 -4.41 -19.34
N LEU A 74 2.17 -3.24 -19.36
CA LEU A 74 0.84 -3.03 -18.80
C LEU A 74 -0.21 -3.86 -19.54
N THR A 75 -1.15 -4.43 -18.78
CA THR A 75 -2.34 -5.06 -19.37
C THR A 75 -3.57 -4.17 -19.20
N LEU A 76 -4.52 -4.31 -20.11
CA LEU A 76 -5.84 -3.69 -19.95
C LEU A 76 -6.50 -4.27 -18.71
N THR A 77 -7.02 -3.40 -17.85
CA THR A 77 -7.63 -3.78 -16.57
C THR A 77 -8.73 -4.83 -16.79
N GLY A 78 -8.65 -5.92 -16.03
CA GLY A 78 -9.61 -7.01 -16.09
C GLY A 78 -9.47 -7.94 -17.31
N SER A 79 -8.45 -7.76 -18.16
CA SER A 79 -8.24 -8.62 -19.31
C SER A 79 -7.60 -9.99 -18.97
N GLY A 80 -7.14 -10.16 -17.74
CA GLY A 80 -6.62 -11.43 -17.25
C GLY A 80 -7.72 -12.43 -16.87
N PRO A 81 -7.35 -13.69 -16.59
CA PRO A 81 -8.28 -14.73 -16.20
C PRO A 81 -8.89 -14.48 -14.82
N VAL A 82 -9.89 -15.27 -14.43
CA VAL A 82 -10.56 -15.18 -13.12
C VAL A 82 -9.60 -15.34 -11.94
N GLY A 83 -8.49 -16.04 -12.10
CA GLY A 83 -7.44 -16.16 -11.10
C GLY A 83 -6.75 -14.85 -10.74
N TRP A 84 -6.92 -13.77 -11.54
CA TRP A 84 -6.41 -12.42 -11.29
C TRP A 84 -7.41 -11.53 -10.54
N ARG A 85 -8.54 -12.10 -10.08
CA ARG A 85 -9.57 -11.38 -9.34
C ARG A 85 -9.63 -11.86 -7.89
N HIS A 86 -9.99 -10.97 -6.98
CA HIS A 86 -9.99 -11.22 -5.54
C HIS A 86 -10.87 -12.41 -5.10
N ASN A 87 -11.88 -12.76 -5.87
CA ASN A 87 -12.88 -13.80 -5.54
C ASN A 87 -12.99 -14.90 -6.59
N ARG A 88 -12.06 -14.99 -7.56
CA ARG A 88 -12.11 -15.93 -8.67
C ARG A 88 -13.38 -15.87 -9.53
N ASP A 89 -14.01 -14.70 -9.60
CA ASP A 89 -15.19 -14.45 -10.40
C ASP A 89 -15.00 -13.24 -11.30
N TYR A 90 -15.57 -13.25 -12.52
CA TYR A 90 -15.44 -12.12 -13.45
C TYR A 90 -16.07 -10.82 -12.94
N ALA A 91 -17.03 -10.89 -12.00
CA ALA A 91 -17.54 -9.73 -11.29
C ALA A 91 -16.60 -9.23 -10.18
N GLY A 92 -15.53 -9.97 -9.87
CA GLY A 92 -14.55 -9.60 -8.85
C GLY A 92 -13.63 -8.46 -9.25
N ILE A 93 -13.01 -7.82 -8.24
CA ILE A 93 -12.02 -6.78 -8.44
C ILE A 93 -10.76 -7.40 -9.07
N ALA A 94 -10.36 -6.88 -10.22
CA ALA A 94 -9.21 -7.34 -10.99
C ALA A 94 -7.94 -6.54 -10.64
N ASP A 95 -6.78 -7.13 -10.96
CA ASP A 95 -5.47 -6.48 -10.98
C ASP A 95 -5.04 -5.88 -9.62
N LEU A 96 -5.40 -6.53 -8.51
CA LEU A 96 -4.87 -6.23 -7.17
C LEU A 96 -3.45 -6.78 -6.97
N ALA A 97 -2.99 -7.62 -7.86
CA ALA A 97 -1.63 -8.15 -7.90
C ALA A 97 -0.99 -7.77 -9.22
N GLY A 98 0.18 -7.14 -9.18
CA GLY A 98 0.92 -6.73 -10.37
C GLY A 98 0.27 -5.59 -11.17
N ASN A 99 0.57 -5.53 -12.44
CA ASN A 99 0.18 -4.52 -13.42
C ASN A 99 0.80 -3.14 -13.12
N ILE A 100 0.30 -2.41 -12.13
CA ILE A 100 0.87 -1.15 -11.66
C ILE A 100 0.88 -1.10 -10.13
N TRP A 101 1.85 -0.43 -9.56
CA TRP A 101 1.81 -0.02 -8.16
C TRP A 101 0.64 0.94 -7.94
N GLU A 102 -0.27 0.61 -7.06
CA GLU A 102 -1.45 1.43 -6.75
C GLU A 102 -1.22 2.28 -5.51
N GLN A 103 -1.33 3.59 -5.67
CA GLN A 103 -1.33 4.51 -4.53
C GLN A 103 -2.57 4.26 -3.69
N VAL A 104 -2.39 4.09 -2.38
CA VAL A 104 -3.48 3.98 -1.41
C VAL A 104 -3.48 5.19 -0.48
N THR A 105 -4.68 5.64 -0.09
CA THR A 105 -4.85 6.78 0.81
C THR A 105 -5.07 6.33 2.25
N GLY A 106 -5.00 7.27 3.20
CA GLY A 106 -5.30 7.01 4.60
C GLY A 106 -4.17 6.35 5.40
N VAL A 107 -2.98 6.19 4.81
CA VAL A 107 -1.75 5.78 5.50
C VAL A 107 -0.56 6.57 4.96
N ARG A 108 0.35 6.95 5.84
CA ARG A 108 1.63 7.57 5.51
C ARG A 108 2.69 7.27 6.56
N PHE A 109 3.94 7.53 6.22
CA PHE A 109 5.09 7.48 7.12
C PHE A 109 5.74 8.86 7.14
N CYS A 110 5.73 9.53 8.29
CA CYS A 110 6.23 10.89 8.43
C CYS A 110 7.47 10.90 9.34
N GLY A 111 8.65 11.08 8.76
CA GLY A 111 9.93 10.92 9.47
C GLY A 111 10.10 9.52 10.09
N GLY A 112 9.49 8.51 9.51
CA GLY A 112 9.44 7.14 10.04
C GLY A 112 8.26 6.85 10.97
N GLU A 113 7.49 7.85 11.42
CA GLU A 113 6.29 7.62 12.22
C GLU A 113 5.13 7.11 11.36
N LEU A 114 4.54 5.98 11.75
CA LEU A 114 3.32 5.48 11.11
C LEU A 114 2.12 6.35 11.49
N GLN A 115 1.48 6.94 10.49
CA GLN A 115 0.27 7.74 10.65
C GLN A 115 -0.85 7.22 9.76
N ILE A 116 -2.06 7.20 10.30
CA ILE A 116 -3.27 6.73 9.61
C ILE A 116 -4.42 7.74 9.73
N MET A 117 -5.38 7.65 8.83
CA MET A 117 -6.71 8.26 8.97
C MET A 117 -7.68 7.21 9.51
N THR A 118 -8.41 7.57 10.57
CA THR A 118 -9.26 6.66 11.33
C THR A 118 -10.54 6.29 10.60
N ASN A 119 -11.14 5.15 10.95
CA ASN A 119 -12.50 4.77 10.52
C ASN A 119 -12.73 4.83 9.00
N ASN A 120 -11.69 4.58 8.20
CA ASN A 120 -11.71 4.75 6.75
C ASN A 120 -12.12 6.18 6.29
N ASN A 121 -11.92 7.20 7.13
CA ASN A 121 -12.28 8.57 6.79
C ASN A 121 -11.56 9.10 5.54
N ALA A 122 -10.45 8.48 5.15
CA ALA A 122 -9.76 8.80 3.89
C ALA A 122 -10.65 8.65 2.64
N ALA A 123 -11.70 7.82 2.71
CA ALA A 123 -12.70 7.66 1.65
C ALA A 123 -13.68 8.84 1.56
N MET A 124 -13.80 9.66 2.59
CA MET A 124 -14.77 10.76 2.61
C MET A 124 -14.33 11.92 1.70
N GLY A 125 -15.24 12.40 0.87
CA GLY A 125 -14.97 13.51 -0.05
C GLY A 125 -14.54 14.82 0.63
N SER A 126 -14.99 15.04 1.86
CA SER A 126 -14.70 16.24 2.66
C SER A 126 -13.41 16.17 3.47
N ILE A 127 -12.77 14.98 3.59
CA ILE A 127 -11.58 14.86 4.41
C ILE A 127 -10.38 15.56 3.77
N ASP A 128 -9.63 16.27 4.60
CA ASP A 128 -8.37 16.90 4.19
C ASP A 128 -7.22 15.89 4.25
N HIS A 129 -6.60 15.63 3.09
CA HIS A 129 -5.42 14.78 2.96
C HIS A 129 -4.11 15.55 2.98
N SER A 130 -4.14 16.89 3.21
CA SER A 130 -2.93 17.70 3.20
C SER A 130 -1.90 17.25 4.23
N LEU A 131 -0.67 17.71 4.08
CA LEU A 131 0.44 17.40 4.98
C LEU A 131 0.12 17.74 6.44
N LEU A 132 -0.51 18.90 6.68
CA LEU A 132 -0.80 19.43 8.02
C LEU A 132 -2.20 19.07 8.52
N SER A 133 -2.94 18.22 7.81
CA SER A 133 -4.28 17.83 8.21
C SER A 133 -4.30 17.19 9.60
N THR A 134 -5.23 17.62 10.43
CA THR A 134 -5.48 17.04 11.77
C THR A 134 -6.14 15.66 11.72
N ALA A 135 -6.56 15.21 10.52
CA ALA A 135 -7.11 13.87 10.31
C ALA A 135 -6.04 12.76 10.47
N TRP A 136 -4.77 13.10 10.28
CA TRP A 136 -3.69 12.15 10.51
C TRP A 136 -3.50 11.88 12.01
N LYS A 137 -3.41 10.60 12.36
CA LYS A 137 -3.15 10.12 13.72
C LYS A 137 -1.99 9.15 13.72
N ALA A 138 -1.09 9.28 14.69
CA ALA A 138 -0.07 8.27 14.92
C ALA A 138 -0.67 7.08 15.69
N VAL A 139 -0.14 5.89 15.47
CA VAL A 139 -0.56 4.67 16.17
C VAL A 139 0.34 4.48 17.40
N SER A 140 -0.28 4.30 18.56
CA SER A 140 0.43 3.96 19.81
C SER A 140 1.03 2.55 19.73
N GLY A 141 2.30 2.42 20.02
CA GLY A 141 2.97 1.12 20.13
C GLY A 141 2.62 0.34 21.41
N VAL A 142 2.01 1.02 22.39
CA VAL A 142 1.63 0.44 23.68
C VAL A 142 0.35 -0.40 23.55
N ASP A 143 -0.66 0.16 22.89
CA ASP A 143 -2.02 -0.39 22.88
C ASP A 143 -2.76 -0.25 21.54
N GLY A 144 -2.14 0.39 20.54
CA GLY A 144 -2.76 0.64 19.23
C GLY A 144 -3.74 1.81 19.23
N SER A 145 -3.86 2.55 20.32
CA SER A 145 -4.68 3.77 20.39
C SER A 145 -4.12 4.87 19.47
N LEU A 146 -4.93 5.89 19.22
CA LEU A 146 -4.61 6.95 18.27
C LEU A 146 -4.07 8.18 18.99
N LEU A 147 -2.91 8.64 18.56
CA LEU A 147 -2.18 9.77 19.12
C LEU A 147 -2.21 10.96 18.17
N ILE A 148 -2.15 12.17 18.71
CA ILE A 148 -1.94 13.38 17.91
C ILE A 148 -0.46 13.42 17.52
N PRO A 149 -0.10 13.41 16.22
CA PRO A 149 1.28 13.49 15.81
C PRO A 149 1.94 14.80 16.22
N THR A 150 3.14 14.71 16.78
CA THR A 150 3.99 15.86 17.12
C THR A 150 5.39 15.64 16.52
N GLY A 151 6.10 16.73 16.28
CA GLY A 151 7.45 16.64 15.75
C GLY A 151 8.16 18.00 15.74
N THR A 152 9.44 17.97 15.44
CA THR A 152 10.30 19.15 15.26
C THR A 152 10.85 19.19 13.84
N GLY A 153 11.34 20.35 13.39
CA GLY A 153 11.76 20.56 12.03
C GLY A 153 10.60 20.93 11.10
N THR A 154 10.82 20.89 9.79
CA THR A 154 9.82 21.25 8.78
C THR A 154 9.04 20.01 8.37
N ALA A 155 7.74 19.99 8.66
CA ALA A 155 6.87 18.86 8.32
C ALA A 155 6.96 18.51 6.83
N GLY A 156 7.00 17.21 6.54
CA GLY A 156 7.07 16.68 5.16
C GLY A 156 8.45 16.71 4.51
N THR A 157 9.45 17.24 5.18
CA THR A 157 10.85 17.22 4.72
C THR A 157 11.69 16.24 5.55
N ASP A 158 12.90 15.94 5.09
CA ASP A 158 13.83 15.06 5.81
C ASP A 158 14.33 15.64 7.14
N SER A 159 14.11 16.94 7.39
CA SER A 159 14.35 17.55 8.70
C SER A 159 13.27 17.26 9.73
N TRP A 160 12.14 16.69 9.34
CA TRP A 160 11.08 16.33 10.28
C TRP A 160 11.48 15.15 11.16
N VAL A 161 11.49 15.41 12.48
CA VAL A 161 11.73 14.39 13.49
C VAL A 161 10.48 14.27 14.35
N PRO A 162 9.76 13.14 14.28
CA PRO A 162 8.58 12.94 15.10
C PRO A 162 8.96 12.81 16.59
N THR A 163 8.21 13.52 17.44
CA THR A 163 8.36 13.52 18.89
C THR A 163 7.16 12.91 19.62
N THR A 164 6.19 12.37 18.90
CA THR A 164 5.02 11.70 19.47
C THR A 164 5.46 10.56 20.39
N ILE A 165 5.11 10.65 21.68
CA ILE A 165 5.51 9.68 22.70
C ILE A 165 4.83 8.34 22.39
N ASN A 166 5.59 7.25 22.46
CA ASN A 166 5.11 5.87 22.26
C ASN A 166 4.48 5.57 20.89
N SER A 167 4.65 6.41 19.89
CA SER A 167 4.14 6.09 18.55
C SER A 167 4.97 5.00 17.86
N VAL A 168 4.29 4.20 17.02
CA VAL A 168 4.94 3.20 16.17
C VAL A 168 5.86 3.88 15.16
N ARG A 169 7.09 3.42 15.11
CA ARG A 169 8.13 3.83 14.16
C ARG A 169 8.37 2.73 13.15
N ILE A 170 8.63 3.12 11.92
CA ILE A 170 9.10 2.23 10.86
C ILE A 170 10.52 2.65 10.51
N ASP A 171 11.41 1.68 10.44
CA ASP A 171 12.81 1.90 10.07
C ASP A 171 13.33 0.74 9.23
N THR A 172 14.47 0.90 8.60
CA THR A 172 15.17 -0.16 7.84
C THR A 172 16.08 -0.99 8.74
N SER A 173 16.57 -0.40 9.84
CA SER A 173 17.50 -1.02 10.79
C SER A 173 17.42 -0.27 12.12
N GLY A 174 16.47 -0.48 12.93
CA GLY A 174 16.36 0.28 14.16
C GLY A 174 16.20 -0.60 15.38
N THR A 175 16.64 -0.11 16.55
CA THR A 175 16.45 -0.73 17.85
C THR A 175 15.68 0.18 18.80
N GLY A 176 15.10 1.30 18.31
CA GLY A 176 14.32 2.23 19.10
C GLY A 176 13.06 1.61 19.69
N ASN A 177 12.48 2.26 20.72
CA ASN A 177 11.21 1.82 21.27
C ASN A 177 10.11 1.85 20.21
N TYR A 178 9.23 0.85 20.23
CA TYR A 178 8.09 0.70 19.33
C TYR A 178 8.46 0.76 17.84
N THR A 179 9.64 0.23 17.49
CA THR A 179 10.15 0.23 16.12
C THR A 179 9.85 -1.09 15.41
N VAL A 180 9.20 -1.01 14.27
CA VAL A 180 9.00 -2.10 13.32
C VAL A 180 10.01 -1.93 12.20
N ILE A 181 10.67 -3.01 11.81
CA ILE A 181 11.63 -3.01 10.71
C ILE A 181 10.92 -3.40 9.42
N TYR A 182 10.98 -2.49 8.45
CA TYR A 182 10.70 -2.75 7.04
C TYR A 182 12.02 -2.74 6.29
N GLY A 183 12.34 -3.81 5.60
CA GLY A 183 13.55 -3.85 4.78
C GLY A 183 13.41 -3.05 3.47
N GLU A 184 14.55 -2.83 2.82
CA GLU A 184 14.57 -2.35 1.43
C GLU A 184 14.63 -3.57 0.50
N ASN A 185 13.69 -3.67 -0.44
CA ASN A 185 13.59 -4.77 -1.41
C ASN A 185 13.63 -6.16 -0.74
N THR A 186 12.84 -6.32 0.31
CA THR A 186 12.69 -7.57 1.07
C THR A 186 11.30 -8.17 0.87
N LEU A 187 11.00 -9.27 1.56
CA LEU A 187 9.65 -9.85 1.55
C LEU A 187 8.76 -9.14 2.58
N PHE A 188 7.47 -9.00 2.28
CA PHE A 188 6.49 -8.48 3.23
C PHE A 188 6.49 -9.27 4.54
N THR A 189 6.66 -10.59 4.44
CA THR A 189 6.75 -11.51 5.58
C THR A 189 8.03 -11.35 6.42
N SER A 190 9.02 -10.60 5.93
CA SER A 190 10.26 -10.30 6.67
C SER A 190 10.16 -9.11 7.62
N ALA A 191 9.02 -8.39 7.66
CA ALA A 191 8.81 -7.32 8.61
C ALA A 191 8.93 -7.85 10.06
N ARG A 192 9.66 -7.11 10.90
CA ARG A 192 10.04 -7.54 12.26
C ARG A 192 9.70 -6.48 13.30
N ASN A 193 9.51 -6.93 14.51
CA ASN A 193 9.25 -6.08 15.69
C ASN A 193 10.37 -6.26 16.74
N PRO A 194 11.62 -5.80 16.46
CA PRO A 194 12.76 -6.03 17.33
C PRO A 194 13.02 -4.91 18.33
N GLY A 195 12.18 -3.90 18.41
CA GLY A 195 12.41 -2.69 19.20
C GLY A 195 12.87 -3.00 20.64
N THR A 196 13.67 -2.13 21.24
CA THR A 196 14.09 -2.22 22.66
C THR A 196 12.89 -2.38 23.59
N THR A 197 11.83 -1.61 23.30
CA THR A 197 10.48 -1.89 23.78
C THR A 197 9.67 -2.26 22.52
N PRO A 198 9.30 -3.54 22.35
CA PRO A 198 8.56 -3.95 21.17
C PRO A 198 7.18 -3.29 21.09
N VAL A 199 6.67 -3.13 19.89
CA VAL A 199 5.24 -2.82 19.67
C VAL A 199 4.42 -3.95 20.27
N SER A 200 3.44 -3.62 21.12
CA SER A 200 2.60 -4.62 21.79
C SER A 200 1.79 -5.47 20.80
N ASP A 201 1.34 -6.64 21.22
CA ASP A 201 0.49 -7.49 20.38
C ASP A 201 -0.83 -6.80 19.99
N THR A 202 -1.39 -5.99 20.90
CA THR A 202 -2.60 -5.19 20.63
C THR A 202 -2.35 -4.16 19.53
N ALA A 203 -1.23 -3.46 19.58
CA ALA A 203 -0.86 -2.51 18.54
C ALA A 203 -0.48 -3.21 17.23
N LEU A 204 0.25 -4.34 17.28
CA LEU A 204 0.52 -5.16 16.10
C LEU A 204 -0.77 -5.67 15.44
N MET A 205 -1.82 -5.94 16.22
CA MET A 205 -3.11 -6.32 15.65
C MET A 205 -3.72 -5.20 14.81
N VAL A 206 -3.56 -3.93 15.21
CA VAL A 206 -3.97 -2.77 14.38
C VAL A 206 -3.18 -2.77 13.06
N LEU A 207 -1.87 -2.97 13.11
CA LEU A 207 -1.03 -3.01 11.91
C LEU A 207 -1.41 -4.20 11.00
N ARG A 208 -1.67 -5.37 11.57
CA ARG A 208 -2.11 -6.58 10.84
C ARG A 208 -3.45 -6.36 10.15
N ARG A 209 -4.43 -5.75 10.83
CA ARG A 209 -5.74 -5.41 10.24
C ARG A 209 -5.63 -4.43 9.06
N LEU A 210 -4.60 -3.60 9.04
CA LEU A 210 -4.30 -2.69 7.96
C LEU A 210 -3.31 -3.27 6.94
N MET A 211 -2.94 -4.55 7.08
CA MET A 211 -1.91 -5.18 6.25
C MET A 211 -0.61 -4.36 6.18
N LEU A 212 -0.25 -3.74 7.30
CA LEU A 212 1.01 -3.02 7.51
C LEU A 212 2.00 -3.85 8.34
N PHE A 213 1.63 -5.04 8.76
CA PHE A 213 2.47 -6.05 9.38
C PHE A 213 1.93 -7.44 9.00
N PRO A 214 2.78 -8.44 8.77
CA PRO A 214 2.32 -9.74 8.31
C PRO A 214 1.44 -10.44 9.35
N LEU A 215 0.42 -11.16 8.86
CA LEU A 215 -0.38 -12.07 9.68
C LEU A 215 0.49 -13.24 10.17
N ALA A 216 0.15 -13.80 11.32
CA ALA A 216 0.81 -15.01 11.79
C ALA A 216 0.58 -16.16 10.79
N GLY A 217 1.66 -16.83 10.40
CA GLY A 217 1.60 -17.93 9.45
C GLY A 217 1.39 -17.52 7.98
N LEU A 218 1.42 -16.21 7.67
CA LEU A 218 1.39 -15.75 6.30
C LEU A 218 2.59 -16.25 5.51
N VAL A 219 2.34 -16.92 4.39
CA VAL A 219 3.35 -17.28 3.40
C VAL A 219 3.11 -16.42 2.17
N SER A 220 4.10 -15.63 1.77
CA SER A 220 4.00 -14.73 0.62
C SER A 220 5.40 -14.33 0.16
N ASP A 221 5.61 -14.31 -1.14
CA ASP A 221 6.81 -13.79 -1.79
C ASP A 221 6.68 -12.30 -2.15
N ASP A 222 5.56 -11.67 -1.79
CA ASP A 222 5.27 -10.27 -2.09
C ASP A 222 6.32 -9.35 -1.48
N SER A 223 6.72 -8.34 -2.23
CA SER A 223 7.80 -7.44 -1.84
C SER A 223 7.39 -6.43 -0.78
N LEU A 224 8.34 -6.09 0.06
CA LEU A 224 8.32 -4.96 0.97
C LEU A 224 9.51 -4.07 0.66
N SER A 225 9.26 -2.79 0.40
CA SER A 225 10.34 -1.81 0.28
C SER A 225 9.94 -0.52 0.98
N TYR A 226 10.77 -0.11 1.92
CA TYR A 226 10.61 1.12 2.66
C TYR A 226 11.89 1.95 2.58
N SER A 227 11.73 3.24 2.39
CA SER A 227 12.81 4.20 2.46
C SER A 227 12.36 5.38 3.33
N ARG A 228 13.14 5.68 4.36
CA ARG A 228 12.82 6.77 5.26
C ARG A 228 12.94 8.10 4.53
N GLY A 229 11.94 8.96 4.72
CA GLY A 229 11.91 10.32 4.19
C GLY A 229 11.03 11.21 5.07
N GLY A 230 10.96 12.49 4.76
CA GLY A 230 10.15 13.46 5.50
C GLY A 230 8.67 13.09 5.53
N GLU A 231 8.10 12.77 4.38
CA GLU A 231 6.78 12.14 4.24
C GLU A 231 6.80 11.14 3.09
N VAL A 232 6.39 9.92 3.36
CA VAL A 232 6.33 8.84 2.37
C VAL A 232 4.94 8.25 2.34
N MET A 233 4.41 8.06 1.13
CA MET A 233 3.09 7.49 0.88
C MET A 233 3.22 6.00 0.54
N ALA A 234 2.16 5.23 0.80
CA ALA A 234 2.14 3.80 0.52
C ALA A 234 1.58 3.50 -0.88
N LEU A 235 2.18 2.51 -1.53
CA LEU A 235 1.70 1.89 -2.76
C LEU A 235 1.57 0.39 -2.55
N ARG A 236 0.63 -0.24 -3.25
CA ARG A 236 0.27 -1.65 -3.12
C ARG A 236 0.31 -2.39 -4.45
N GLY A 237 0.30 -3.71 -4.38
CA GLY A 237 0.02 -4.60 -5.51
C GLY A 237 1.23 -5.02 -6.32
N GLY A 238 2.25 -4.19 -6.42
CA GLY A 238 3.37 -4.45 -7.33
C GLY A 238 3.09 -4.03 -8.77
N ALA A 239 4.06 -4.17 -9.64
CA ALA A 239 3.97 -3.82 -11.05
C ALA A 239 4.19 -5.03 -11.96
N TYR A 240 3.95 -4.85 -13.25
CA TYR A 240 4.10 -5.86 -14.29
C TYR A 240 5.52 -6.47 -14.42
N SER A 241 6.50 -5.93 -13.73
CA SER A 241 7.90 -6.38 -13.78
C SER A 241 8.44 -6.86 -12.43
N ASN A 242 7.59 -6.99 -11.41
CA ASN A 242 8.06 -7.36 -10.06
C ASN A 242 8.23 -8.88 -9.85
N GLY A 243 7.87 -9.71 -10.82
CA GLY A 243 7.94 -11.16 -10.65
C GLY A 243 7.12 -11.65 -9.46
N ALA A 244 7.63 -12.59 -8.69
CA ALA A 244 6.99 -13.10 -7.48
C ALA A 244 6.80 -12.04 -6.39
N GLY A 245 7.53 -10.91 -6.45
CA GLY A 245 7.35 -9.80 -5.52
C GLY A 245 6.09 -8.95 -5.74
N GLY A 246 5.36 -9.16 -6.83
CA GLY A 246 4.10 -8.48 -7.10
C GLY A 246 2.90 -9.27 -6.60
N GLY A 247 2.15 -8.76 -5.62
CA GLY A 247 0.98 -9.43 -5.08
C GLY A 247 0.20 -8.56 -4.12
N ILE A 248 -0.88 -9.09 -3.57
CA ILE A 248 -1.83 -8.32 -2.76
C ILE A 248 -1.22 -7.78 -1.46
N ASN A 249 -0.13 -8.38 -0.97
CA ASN A 249 0.60 -7.93 0.22
C ASN A 249 1.74 -6.97 -0.11
N ALA A 250 2.12 -6.85 -1.38
CA ALA A 250 3.23 -5.99 -1.78
C ALA A 250 3.00 -4.56 -1.25
N LEU A 251 4.03 -4.03 -0.59
CA LEU A 251 4.02 -2.71 0.02
C LEU A 251 5.29 -1.96 -0.39
N LEU A 252 5.11 -0.84 -1.06
CA LEU A 252 6.17 0.09 -1.39
C LEU A 252 5.89 1.42 -0.69
N ALA A 253 6.82 1.90 0.13
CA ALA A 253 6.73 3.15 0.86
C ALA A 253 8.06 3.89 0.74
N ASN A 254 8.28 4.49 -0.43
CA ASN A 254 9.51 5.21 -0.76
C ASN A 254 9.26 6.47 -1.60
N ARG A 255 8.00 6.93 -1.68
CA ARG A 255 7.63 8.07 -2.51
C ARG A 255 6.93 9.15 -1.71
N GLY A 256 7.44 10.36 -1.81
CA GLY A 256 6.80 11.54 -1.24
C GLY A 256 5.50 11.90 -1.96
N ARG A 257 4.69 12.69 -1.32
CA ARG A 257 3.38 13.18 -1.78
C ARG A 257 3.40 13.82 -3.18
N THR A 258 4.46 14.57 -3.48
CA THR A 258 4.62 15.29 -4.75
C THR A 258 5.43 14.53 -5.79
N SER A 259 5.92 13.34 -5.44
CA SER A 259 6.68 12.55 -6.40
C SER A 259 5.81 12.20 -7.59
N VAL A 260 6.26 12.54 -8.78
CA VAL A 260 5.61 12.13 -10.02
C VAL A 260 5.70 10.61 -10.10
N GLY A 261 4.57 9.96 -10.26
CA GLY A 261 4.50 8.52 -10.41
C GLY A 261 5.34 8.05 -11.59
N GLN A 262 5.94 6.89 -11.47
CA GLN A 262 6.55 6.23 -12.63
C GLN A 262 5.46 5.64 -13.52
N ALA A 263 5.80 5.31 -14.76
CA ALA A 263 4.88 4.71 -15.73
C ALA A 263 4.19 3.42 -15.22
N ASN A 264 4.73 2.82 -14.15
CA ASN A 264 4.21 1.63 -13.50
C ASN A 264 3.51 1.92 -12.15
N SER A 265 3.08 3.16 -11.90
CA SER A 265 2.28 3.51 -10.72
C SER A 265 1.03 4.31 -11.10
N GLY A 266 -0.02 4.19 -10.32
CA GLY A 266 -1.29 4.86 -10.58
C GLY A 266 -2.19 4.88 -9.35
N VAL A 267 -3.46 5.24 -9.56
CA VAL A 267 -4.49 5.27 -8.54
C VAL A 267 -5.69 4.46 -9.02
N ARG A 268 -6.35 3.77 -8.11
CA ARG A 268 -7.62 3.09 -8.34
C ARG A 268 -8.76 3.96 -7.79
N PRO A 269 -9.68 4.45 -8.64
CA PRO A 269 -10.90 5.05 -8.14
C PRO A 269 -11.84 3.96 -7.60
N VAL A 270 -12.47 4.26 -6.49
CA VAL A 270 -13.44 3.40 -5.81
C VAL A 270 -14.69 4.21 -5.52
N TYR A 271 -15.83 3.55 -5.48
CA TYR A 271 -17.12 4.17 -5.21
C TYR A 271 -17.80 3.51 -4.01
N TYR A 272 -18.31 4.31 -3.10
CA TYR A 272 -19.31 3.90 -2.12
C TYR A 272 -20.60 4.71 -2.31
N LYS A 273 -21.72 4.09 -2.05
CA LYS A 273 -23.00 4.81 -2.05
C LYS A 273 -23.05 5.69 -0.79
N PRO A 274 -23.11 7.03 -0.94
CA PRO A 274 -23.20 7.93 0.21
C PRO A 274 -24.48 7.76 1.01
#